data_2f5140bf708183b9fe3c64319c9e04d8
#
_entry.id   2f5140bf708183b9fe3c64319c9e04d8
#
_cell.length_a   1.000
_cell.length_b   1.000
_cell.length_c   1.000
_cell.angle_alpha   90.00
_cell.angle_beta   90.00
_cell.angle_gamma   90.00
#
_symmetry.space_group_name_H-M   'P 1'
#
loop_
_entity.id
_entity.type
_entity.pdbx_description
1 polymer ?
#
loop_
_entity_poly.entity_id
_entity_poly.type
_entity_poly.pdbx_seq_one_letter_code
_entity_poly.pdbx_strand_id
1 'polypeptide(L)'
;MKRGIEVSIAASEAAKLARVEAIAAYPITPQTHIVEHLSELVANGELDAVYVTVESEHSALSACIGASAAGARTFTSTSAQGLELMHEILFIASGLRLPIVMAVANRALSSPLSIWNDHSDVMATRDAGWIQLFCENGQEVVDTIIMAFKIAEDRRVLLPVMVNLDGFQLSHVVEPIEFPSQEEVDAFLPEYKPLYTLHPDRPVTMGAYATPELYTEAKYAQEQAIINSLPVIKEVLSEYSRMFGRRYRIIEIYNAEKSDTVFVAMGSINENIMTAIDGMKKNKKSCGLVKIRLFRPFPHSELAEILKSKKNIIVVDRAMPGGSMNGPVFNEISSLCNRYNIKAKLFNYIVGLGGRDVLPEDFVSIYDEVKSSKVVRPLKGKKEATTQNYKVIGVRE
;
A
#
# COMPACT_ATOMS: atom_id res chain seq x y z
N MET A 1 12.08 19.55 -10.33
CA MET A 1 12.38 19.45 -11.80
C MET A 1 11.56 18.32 -12.42
N LYS A 2 10.91 18.55 -13.56
CA LYS A 2 10.12 17.50 -14.24
C LYS A 2 11.01 16.65 -15.17
N ARG A 3 10.99 15.31 -15.02
CA ARG A 3 11.77 14.35 -15.82
C ARG A 3 10.87 13.20 -16.27
N GLY A 4 11.06 12.70 -17.51
CA GLY A 4 10.56 11.39 -17.92
C GLY A 4 11.49 10.32 -17.38
N ILE A 5 11.00 9.49 -16.47
CA ILE A 5 11.83 8.53 -15.72
C ILE A 5 11.02 7.27 -15.40
N GLU A 6 11.68 6.13 -15.39
CA GLU A 6 11.07 4.88 -14.94
C GLU A 6 10.72 4.97 -13.44
N VAL A 7 9.52 4.52 -13.07
CA VAL A 7 9.01 4.69 -11.71
C VAL A 7 9.86 3.97 -10.66
N SER A 8 10.45 2.82 -10.98
CA SER A 8 11.40 2.14 -10.07
C SER A 8 12.62 2.99 -9.77
N ILE A 9 13.20 3.62 -10.80
CA ILE A 9 14.33 4.54 -10.65
C ILE A 9 13.90 5.78 -9.85
N ALA A 10 12.70 6.28 -10.12
CA ALA A 10 12.14 7.43 -9.40
C ALA A 10 11.93 7.13 -7.90
N ALA A 11 11.56 5.89 -7.54
CA ALA A 11 11.48 5.46 -6.15
C ALA A 11 12.82 5.53 -5.42
N SER A 12 13.91 5.15 -6.10
CA SER A 12 15.28 5.26 -5.58
C SER A 12 15.71 6.72 -5.41
N GLU A 13 15.39 7.58 -6.37
CA GLU A 13 15.65 9.02 -6.28
C GLU A 13 14.87 9.66 -5.11
N ALA A 14 13.65 9.19 -4.82
CA ALA A 14 12.89 9.64 -3.66
C ALA A 14 13.55 9.24 -2.33
N ALA A 15 14.09 8.02 -2.24
CA ALA A 15 14.87 7.56 -1.08
C ALA A 15 16.16 8.38 -0.91
N LYS A 16 16.85 8.73 -2.01
CA LYS A 16 17.99 9.65 -2.00
C LYS A 16 17.61 11.02 -1.46
N LEU A 17 16.53 11.62 -1.98
CA LEU A 17 16.02 12.91 -1.50
C LEU A 17 15.64 12.89 -0.01
N ALA A 18 15.16 11.76 0.48
CA ALA A 18 14.88 11.56 1.91
C ALA A 18 16.14 11.39 2.77
N ARG A 19 17.34 11.40 2.18
CA ARG A 19 18.63 11.21 2.90
C ARG A 19 18.65 9.93 3.71
N VAL A 20 18.38 8.80 3.05
CA VAL A 20 18.48 7.48 3.66
C VAL A 20 19.93 7.20 4.02
N GLU A 21 20.19 6.67 5.22
CA GLU A 21 21.53 6.40 5.75
C GLU A 21 21.91 4.92 5.70
N ALA A 22 20.92 4.02 5.69
CA ALA A 22 21.16 2.59 5.57
C ALA A 22 20.16 1.92 4.64
N ILE A 23 20.67 1.10 3.74
CA ILE A 23 19.91 0.33 2.75
C ILE A 23 20.36 -1.12 2.84
N ALA A 24 19.43 -2.04 2.97
CA ALA A 24 19.68 -3.45 2.76
C ALA A 24 18.54 -4.03 1.94
N ALA A 25 18.85 -4.67 0.82
CA ALA A 25 17.87 -5.25 -0.06
C ALA A 25 18.45 -6.44 -0.83
N TYR A 26 17.59 -7.37 -1.21
CA TYR A 26 17.92 -8.49 -2.09
C TYR A 26 17.13 -8.34 -3.40
N PRO A 27 17.80 -8.46 -4.57
CA PRO A 27 17.14 -8.21 -5.85
C PRO A 27 16.10 -9.29 -6.16
N ILE A 28 14.87 -8.87 -6.45
CA ILE A 28 13.77 -9.72 -6.89
C ILE A 28 12.91 -8.97 -7.91
N THR A 29 12.54 -9.62 -9.02
CA THR A 29 11.67 -9.05 -10.06
C THR A 29 10.26 -8.79 -9.49
N PRO A 30 9.61 -7.63 -9.72
CA PRO A 30 10.02 -6.49 -10.54
C PRO A 30 10.64 -5.32 -9.75
N GLN A 31 11.18 -5.54 -8.56
CA GLN A 31 11.78 -4.53 -7.71
C GLN A 31 13.25 -4.23 -8.07
N THR A 32 13.90 -5.08 -8.85
CA THR A 32 15.37 -5.09 -9.09
C THR A 32 15.93 -3.72 -9.46
N HIS A 33 15.26 -2.94 -10.34
CA HIS A 33 15.75 -1.62 -10.75
C HIS A 33 15.80 -0.61 -9.59
N ILE A 34 14.98 -0.76 -8.53
CA ILE A 34 15.07 0.07 -7.33
C ILE A 34 16.41 -0.18 -6.63
N VAL A 35 16.75 -1.44 -6.45
CA VAL A 35 17.96 -1.87 -5.72
C VAL A 35 19.23 -1.52 -6.49
N GLU A 36 19.26 -1.79 -7.78
CA GLU A 36 20.39 -1.51 -8.67
C GLU A 36 20.69 -0.01 -8.67
N HIS A 37 19.69 0.83 -8.89
CA HIS A 37 19.89 2.27 -8.91
C HIS A 37 20.32 2.83 -7.54
N LEU A 38 19.80 2.33 -6.43
CA LEU A 38 20.27 2.69 -5.09
C LEU A 38 21.74 2.33 -4.90
N SER A 39 22.14 1.14 -5.34
CA SER A 39 23.55 0.70 -5.30
C SER A 39 24.47 1.62 -6.13
N GLU A 40 24.03 2.03 -7.33
CA GLU A 40 24.74 2.98 -8.19
C GLU A 40 24.88 4.35 -7.51
N LEU A 41 23.81 4.89 -6.93
CA LEU A 41 23.82 6.19 -6.24
C LEU A 41 24.83 6.20 -5.08
N VAL A 42 24.92 5.11 -4.31
CA VAL A 42 25.89 4.98 -3.23
C VAL A 42 27.31 4.83 -3.78
N ALA A 43 27.52 3.96 -4.78
CA ALA A 43 28.82 3.73 -5.40
C ALA A 43 29.41 4.98 -6.07
N ASN A 44 28.54 5.84 -6.63
CA ASN A 44 28.92 7.10 -7.26
C ASN A 44 29.12 8.26 -6.27
N GLY A 45 28.86 8.04 -4.96
CA GLY A 45 28.92 9.10 -3.94
C GLY A 45 27.78 10.11 -4.03
N GLU A 46 26.69 9.78 -4.73
CA GLU A 46 25.50 10.62 -4.87
C GLU A 46 24.52 10.46 -3.69
N LEU A 47 24.64 9.37 -2.96
CA LEU A 47 23.91 9.09 -1.73
C LEU A 47 24.89 8.64 -0.65
N ASP A 48 25.01 9.43 0.42
CA ASP A 48 25.82 9.11 1.58
C ASP A 48 25.07 8.11 2.48
N ALA A 49 25.17 6.84 2.13
CA ALA A 49 24.51 5.74 2.81
C ALA A 49 25.37 4.48 2.84
N VAL A 50 25.13 3.63 3.83
CA VAL A 50 25.67 2.27 3.85
C VAL A 50 24.73 1.36 3.06
N TYR A 51 25.21 0.77 1.97
CA TYR A 51 24.49 -0.24 1.21
C TYR A 51 24.98 -1.64 1.61
N VAL A 52 24.10 -2.43 2.24
CA VAL A 52 24.41 -3.77 2.73
C VAL A 52 23.93 -4.82 1.73
N THR A 53 24.88 -5.53 1.12
CA THR A 53 24.57 -6.70 0.29
C THR A 53 24.29 -7.91 1.17
N VAL A 54 23.21 -8.61 0.90
CA VAL A 54 22.73 -9.75 1.69
C VAL A 54 22.40 -10.94 0.79
N GLU A 55 22.25 -12.12 1.39
CA GLU A 55 21.96 -13.37 0.67
C GLU A 55 20.47 -13.71 0.57
N SER A 56 19.61 -12.95 1.26
CA SER A 56 18.17 -13.16 1.24
C SER A 56 17.39 -11.92 1.70
N GLU A 57 16.09 -11.88 1.39
CA GLU A 57 15.20 -10.82 1.86
C GLU A 57 15.04 -10.85 3.39
N HIS A 58 15.03 -12.03 3.99
CA HIS A 58 15.02 -12.17 5.46
C HIS A 58 16.20 -11.44 6.10
N SER A 59 17.42 -11.65 5.57
CA SER A 59 18.63 -10.97 6.03
C SER A 59 18.58 -9.46 5.73
N ALA A 60 17.98 -9.06 4.59
CA ALA A 60 17.81 -7.65 4.23
C ALA A 60 17.01 -6.89 5.30
N LEU A 61 15.83 -7.38 5.65
CA LEU A 61 15.00 -6.72 6.65
C LEU A 61 15.62 -6.83 8.06
N SER A 62 16.30 -7.92 8.37
CA SER A 62 17.04 -8.08 9.64
C SER A 62 18.17 -7.03 9.78
N ALA A 63 18.92 -6.79 8.70
CA ALA A 63 19.94 -5.72 8.66
C ALA A 63 19.31 -4.32 8.82
N CYS A 64 18.17 -4.07 8.17
CA CYS A 64 17.41 -2.82 8.34
C CYS A 64 16.94 -2.62 9.78
N ILE A 65 16.50 -3.67 10.46
CA ILE A 65 16.14 -3.60 11.89
C ILE A 65 17.34 -3.18 12.74
N GLY A 66 18.51 -3.80 12.51
CA GLY A 66 19.73 -3.45 13.23
C GLY A 66 20.14 -1.99 13.00
N ALA A 67 20.15 -1.54 11.76
CA ALA A 67 20.48 -0.17 11.39
C ALA A 67 19.48 0.85 11.98
N SER A 68 18.19 0.58 11.88
CA SER A 68 17.14 1.45 12.45
C SER A 68 17.21 1.48 13.98
N ALA A 69 17.50 0.35 14.64
CA ALA A 69 17.72 0.29 16.08
C ALA A 69 18.97 1.07 16.52
N ALA A 70 20.01 1.16 15.67
CA ALA A 70 21.18 2.01 15.89
C ALA A 70 20.92 3.49 15.62
N GLY A 71 19.74 3.84 15.05
CA GLY A 71 19.29 5.21 14.85
C GLY A 71 19.36 5.73 13.43
N ALA A 72 19.72 4.90 12.46
CA ALA A 72 19.80 5.29 11.05
C ALA A 72 18.41 5.38 10.39
N ARG A 73 18.23 6.35 9.48
CA ARG A 73 17.09 6.38 8.54
C ARG A 73 17.26 5.26 7.53
N THR A 74 16.32 4.32 7.52
CA THR A 74 16.50 3.02 6.87
C THR A 74 15.46 2.77 5.78
N PHE A 75 15.92 2.28 4.62
CA PHE A 75 15.09 1.93 3.48
C PHE A 75 15.37 0.51 2.99
N THR A 76 14.33 -0.18 2.55
CA THR A 76 14.42 -1.45 1.83
C THR A 76 13.38 -1.53 0.74
N SER A 77 13.50 -2.51 -0.14
CA SER A 77 12.47 -2.80 -1.15
C SER A 77 12.43 -4.29 -1.46
N THR A 78 11.23 -4.78 -1.83
CA THR A 78 11.00 -6.20 -2.13
C THR A 78 9.76 -6.40 -3.00
N SER A 79 9.41 -7.67 -3.26
CA SER A 79 8.23 -8.13 -4.02
C SER A 79 7.84 -9.53 -3.60
N ALA A 80 6.56 -9.87 -3.69
CA ALA A 80 6.01 -11.23 -3.64
C ALA A 80 6.68 -12.17 -2.61
N GLN A 81 7.36 -13.23 -3.12
CA GLN A 81 8.03 -14.23 -2.29
C GLN A 81 9.10 -13.62 -1.38
N GLY A 82 9.74 -12.54 -1.80
CA GLY A 82 10.68 -11.82 -0.95
C GLY A 82 10.00 -11.19 0.25
N LEU A 83 8.79 -10.60 0.06
CA LEU A 83 7.99 -10.08 1.16
C LEU A 83 7.53 -11.21 2.10
N GLU A 84 7.15 -12.38 1.53
CA GLU A 84 6.78 -13.54 2.33
C GLU A 84 7.99 -14.15 3.08
N LEU A 85 9.18 -14.11 2.50
CA LEU A 85 10.39 -14.52 3.21
C LEU A 85 10.75 -13.57 4.36
N MET A 86 10.35 -12.31 4.28
CA MET A 86 10.44 -11.33 5.38
C MET A 86 9.34 -11.47 6.44
N HIS A 87 8.34 -12.33 6.26
CA HIS A 87 7.08 -12.30 7.03
C HIS A 87 7.31 -12.31 8.56
N GLU A 88 8.16 -13.19 9.05
CA GLU A 88 8.51 -13.24 10.49
C GLU A 88 9.11 -11.90 10.95
N ILE A 89 10.03 -11.36 10.15
CA ILE A 89 10.78 -10.14 10.49
C ILE A 89 9.89 -8.89 10.43
N LEU A 90 8.82 -8.89 9.62
CA LEU A 90 7.85 -7.80 9.62
C LEU A 90 7.22 -7.56 11.00
N PHE A 91 6.84 -8.64 11.70
CA PHE A 91 6.29 -8.54 13.06
C PHE A 91 7.32 -8.03 14.07
N ILE A 92 8.59 -8.37 13.89
CA ILE A 92 9.66 -7.89 14.74
C ILE A 92 9.85 -6.38 14.54
N ALA A 93 9.95 -5.91 13.30
CA ALA A 93 10.12 -4.49 12.99
C ALA A 93 9.00 -3.62 13.60
N SER A 94 7.76 -4.03 13.43
CA SER A 94 6.59 -3.31 13.95
C SER A 94 6.49 -3.41 15.49
N GLY A 95 6.82 -4.58 16.05
CA GLY A 95 6.83 -4.81 17.49
C GLY A 95 7.92 -4.01 18.22
N LEU A 96 9.07 -3.82 17.60
CA LEU A 96 10.17 -2.97 18.09
C LEU A 96 9.94 -1.47 17.82
N ARG A 97 8.88 -1.11 17.10
CA ARG A 97 8.52 0.28 16.81
C ARG A 97 9.61 1.02 16.02
N LEU A 98 10.18 0.36 15.02
CA LEU A 98 11.27 0.88 14.19
C LEU A 98 10.71 1.55 12.92
N PRO A 99 11.08 2.82 12.63
CA PRO A 99 10.57 3.59 11.50
C PRO A 99 11.27 3.24 10.18
N ILE A 100 11.07 2.02 9.71
CA ILE A 100 11.63 1.53 8.44
C ILE A 100 10.65 1.84 7.32
N VAL A 101 11.13 2.37 6.19
CA VAL A 101 10.32 2.54 4.98
C VAL A 101 10.67 1.44 3.97
N MET A 102 9.66 0.78 3.44
CA MET A 102 9.78 -0.28 2.45
C MET A 102 8.98 0.04 1.20
N ALA A 103 9.60 0.04 0.03
CA ALA A 103 8.89 0.02 -1.25
C ALA A 103 8.59 -1.43 -1.66
N VAL A 104 7.31 -1.74 -1.90
CA VAL A 104 6.87 -3.06 -2.35
C VAL A 104 6.39 -2.94 -3.79
N ALA A 105 7.17 -3.48 -4.75
CA ALA A 105 6.71 -3.63 -6.13
C ALA A 105 5.81 -4.88 -6.19
N ASN A 106 4.51 -4.68 -5.97
CA ASN A 106 3.55 -5.77 -5.77
C ASN A 106 3.56 -6.78 -6.91
N ARG A 107 3.55 -8.06 -6.56
CA ARG A 107 3.62 -9.18 -7.47
C ARG A 107 2.85 -10.36 -6.93
N ALA A 108 2.23 -11.15 -7.83
CA ALA A 108 1.51 -12.36 -7.51
C ALA A 108 2.38 -13.40 -6.79
N LEU A 109 1.82 -14.03 -5.77
CA LEU A 109 2.46 -15.12 -5.05
C LEU A 109 2.41 -16.43 -5.86
N SER A 110 3.51 -17.21 -5.80
CA SER A 110 3.55 -18.59 -6.32
C SER A 110 2.67 -19.51 -5.44
N SER A 111 2.16 -20.63 -5.93
CA SER A 111 2.22 -21.24 -7.25
C SER A 111 0.92 -20.99 -8.02
N PRO A 112 0.93 -20.87 -9.36
CA PRO A 112 2.09 -20.96 -10.25
C PRO A 112 3.00 -19.73 -10.15
N LEU A 113 4.26 -19.85 -10.58
CA LEU A 113 5.17 -18.71 -10.64
C LEU A 113 4.63 -17.67 -11.61
N SER A 114 4.44 -16.45 -11.12
CA SER A 114 4.16 -15.26 -11.92
C SER A 114 5.05 -14.14 -11.45
N ILE A 115 5.59 -13.35 -12.38
CA ILE A 115 6.36 -12.14 -12.06
C ILE A 115 5.51 -10.87 -12.16
N TRP A 116 4.26 -11.03 -12.59
CA TRP A 116 3.32 -9.94 -12.85
C TRP A 116 2.52 -9.56 -11.61
N ASN A 117 1.96 -8.38 -11.66
CA ASN A 117 1.30 -7.73 -10.56
C ASN A 117 -0.02 -8.37 -10.13
N ASP A 118 -0.21 -8.50 -8.84
CA ASP A 118 -1.47 -8.41 -8.09
C ASP A 118 -1.14 -8.00 -6.64
N HIS A 119 -2.11 -8.01 -5.74
CA HIS A 119 -1.89 -7.59 -4.35
C HIS A 119 -1.84 -8.76 -3.37
N SER A 120 -1.64 -10.00 -3.84
CA SER A 120 -1.63 -11.18 -2.97
C SER A 120 -0.54 -11.14 -1.92
N ASP A 121 0.64 -10.59 -2.27
CA ASP A 121 1.79 -10.44 -1.38
C ASP A 121 1.48 -9.54 -0.17
N VAL A 122 1.08 -8.32 -0.42
CA VAL A 122 0.81 -7.35 0.65
C VAL A 122 -0.49 -7.65 1.41
N MET A 123 -1.43 -8.37 0.81
CA MET A 123 -2.62 -8.85 1.51
C MET A 123 -2.31 -10.02 2.44
N ALA A 124 -1.31 -10.85 2.15
CA ALA A 124 -0.84 -11.89 3.06
C ALA A 124 -0.16 -11.29 4.31
N THR A 125 0.48 -10.14 4.18
CA THR A 125 1.21 -9.46 5.27
C THR A 125 0.43 -8.31 5.93
N ARG A 126 -0.83 -8.10 5.59
CA ARG A 126 -1.64 -6.93 6.01
C ARG A 126 -1.79 -6.75 7.52
N ASP A 127 -1.62 -7.82 8.29
CA ASP A 127 -1.80 -7.83 9.74
C ASP A 127 -0.45 -7.82 10.51
N ALA A 128 0.68 -7.57 9.79
CA ALA A 128 2.02 -7.55 10.38
C ALA A 128 2.35 -6.28 11.19
N GLY A 129 1.42 -5.32 11.30
CA GLY A 129 1.61 -4.11 12.09
C GLY A 129 2.32 -2.98 11.35
N TRP A 130 2.35 -3.01 10.02
CA TRP A 130 2.89 -1.96 9.17
C TRP A 130 1.79 -1.02 8.67
N ILE A 131 2.12 0.27 8.55
CA ILE A 131 1.28 1.21 7.82
C ILE A 131 1.39 0.86 6.33
N GLN A 132 0.28 0.77 5.61
CA GLN A 132 0.25 0.39 4.20
C GLN A 132 -0.39 1.48 3.34
N LEU A 133 0.40 2.08 2.45
CA LEU A 133 -0.01 3.09 1.49
C LEU A 133 0.09 2.53 0.07
N PHE A 134 -0.91 2.80 -0.77
CA PHE A 134 -0.99 2.36 -2.16
C PHE A 134 -0.91 3.55 -3.10
N CYS A 135 -0.02 3.45 -4.09
CA CYS A 135 0.22 4.48 -5.10
C CYS A 135 -0.51 4.13 -6.40
N GLU A 136 -1.03 5.16 -7.07
CA GLU A 136 -1.78 5.04 -8.32
C GLU A 136 -0.89 5.25 -9.56
N ASN A 137 0.14 6.10 -9.44
CA ASN A 137 1.07 6.47 -10.50
C ASN A 137 2.46 6.80 -9.93
N GLY A 138 3.41 7.06 -10.82
CA GLY A 138 4.81 7.30 -10.43
C GLY A 138 5.02 8.57 -9.61
N GLN A 139 4.23 9.63 -9.84
CA GLN A 139 4.30 10.83 -8.99
C GLN A 139 3.91 10.50 -7.55
N GLU A 140 2.86 9.71 -7.37
CA GLU A 140 2.45 9.25 -6.04
C GLU A 140 3.52 8.39 -5.37
N VAL A 141 4.26 7.58 -6.12
CA VAL A 141 5.35 6.76 -5.55
C VAL A 141 6.43 7.64 -4.94
N VAL A 142 6.93 8.63 -5.68
CA VAL A 142 7.96 9.57 -5.21
C VAL A 142 7.49 10.33 -3.97
N ASP A 143 6.33 10.94 -4.06
CA ASP A 143 5.78 11.78 -3.00
C ASP A 143 5.45 10.95 -1.74
N THR A 144 4.93 9.74 -1.92
CA THR A 144 4.56 8.85 -0.81
C THR A 144 5.79 8.29 -0.10
N ILE A 145 6.90 7.98 -0.78
CA ILE A 145 8.14 7.57 -0.13
C ILE A 145 8.68 8.67 0.79
N ILE A 146 8.69 9.92 0.33
CA ILE A 146 9.12 11.05 1.16
C ILE A 146 8.19 11.24 2.37
N MET A 147 6.87 11.18 2.15
CA MET A 147 5.88 11.27 3.22
C MET A 147 5.97 10.10 4.21
N ALA A 148 6.30 8.89 3.72
CA ALA A 148 6.40 7.68 4.52
C ALA A 148 7.47 7.79 5.61
N PHE A 149 8.63 8.40 5.31
CA PHE A 149 9.65 8.67 6.31
C PHE A 149 9.13 9.60 7.41
N LYS A 150 8.50 10.70 7.02
CA LYS A 150 7.94 11.65 8.00
C LYS A 150 6.86 11.02 8.87
N ILE A 151 6.04 10.13 8.31
CA ILE A 151 5.03 9.38 9.06
C ILE A 151 5.70 8.39 10.01
N ALA A 152 6.63 7.60 9.51
CA ALA A 152 7.30 6.54 10.28
C ALA A 152 8.09 7.11 11.47
N GLU A 153 8.80 8.22 11.26
CA GLU A 153 9.69 8.87 12.21
C GLU A 153 8.98 9.77 13.23
N ASP A 154 7.69 10.08 13.04
CA ASP A 154 6.93 10.87 14.01
C ASP A 154 6.88 10.15 15.36
N ARG A 155 7.26 10.84 16.45
CA ARG A 155 7.33 10.28 17.81
C ARG A 155 6.01 9.72 18.31
N ARG A 156 4.88 10.16 17.76
CA ARG A 156 3.54 9.66 18.06
C ARG A 156 3.25 8.34 17.34
N VAL A 157 4.03 8.02 16.28
CA VAL A 157 3.85 6.85 15.41
C VAL A 157 4.92 5.81 15.68
N LEU A 158 6.17 6.07 15.27
CA LEU A 158 7.30 5.12 15.36
C LEU A 158 6.90 3.72 14.88
N LEU A 159 6.43 3.62 13.64
CA LEU A 159 6.00 2.36 13.01
C LEU A 159 6.57 2.27 11.60
N PRO A 160 6.87 1.07 11.12
CA PRO A 160 7.32 0.90 9.74
C PRO A 160 6.19 1.13 8.74
N VAL A 161 6.55 1.58 7.53
CA VAL A 161 5.62 1.93 6.46
C VAL A 161 5.96 1.18 5.18
N MET A 162 4.96 0.54 4.57
CA MET A 162 5.01 -0.02 3.21
C MET A 162 4.41 0.96 2.22
N VAL A 163 5.17 1.29 1.18
CA VAL A 163 4.73 2.04 0.00
C VAL A 163 4.56 1.05 -1.13
N ASN A 164 3.32 0.78 -1.51
CA ASN A 164 2.95 -0.23 -2.49
C ASN A 164 2.83 0.41 -3.87
N LEU A 165 3.51 -0.18 -4.86
CA LEU A 165 3.42 0.17 -6.27
C LEU A 165 3.23 -1.08 -7.10
N ASP A 166 2.33 -1.01 -8.07
CA ASP A 166 1.98 -2.15 -8.91
C ASP A 166 3.15 -2.59 -9.80
N GLY A 167 3.67 -3.80 -9.60
CA GLY A 167 4.81 -4.34 -10.32
C GLY A 167 4.56 -4.44 -11.82
N PHE A 168 5.54 -4.11 -12.65
CA PHE A 168 5.50 -3.91 -14.08
C PHE A 168 4.52 -2.86 -14.56
N GLN A 169 3.26 -2.91 -14.15
CA GLN A 169 2.21 -1.98 -14.58
C GLN A 169 2.50 -0.53 -14.17
N LEU A 170 3.23 -0.35 -13.09
CA LEU A 170 3.68 0.95 -12.61
C LEU A 170 5.21 0.98 -12.54
N SER A 171 5.86 0.00 -11.93
CA SER A 171 7.28 0.03 -11.64
C SER A 171 8.18 0.21 -12.88
N HIS A 172 7.82 -0.34 -14.04
CA HIS A 172 8.62 -0.32 -15.28
C HIS A 172 8.11 0.66 -16.35
N VAL A 173 7.16 1.52 -15.97
CA VAL A 173 6.63 2.53 -16.90
C VAL A 173 7.43 3.83 -16.72
N VAL A 174 7.73 4.49 -17.87
CA VAL A 174 8.33 5.83 -17.87
C VAL A 174 7.23 6.86 -17.78
N GLU A 175 7.22 7.62 -16.69
CA GLU A 175 6.25 8.70 -16.45
C GLU A 175 6.92 10.06 -16.31
N PRO A 176 6.17 11.15 -16.59
CA PRO A 176 6.65 12.51 -16.38
C PRO A 176 6.51 12.88 -14.89
N ILE A 177 7.57 12.69 -14.11
CA ILE A 177 7.59 12.93 -12.66
C ILE A 177 8.23 14.27 -12.34
N GLU A 178 7.61 15.03 -11.46
CA GLU A 178 8.13 16.29 -10.93
C GLU A 178 8.76 16.05 -9.55
N PHE A 179 10.09 16.15 -9.50
CA PHE A 179 10.84 16.03 -8.26
C PHE A 179 10.92 17.36 -7.52
N PRO A 180 10.72 17.37 -6.18
CA PRO A 180 11.07 18.51 -5.36
C PRO A 180 12.60 18.72 -5.37
N SER A 181 13.06 19.91 -4.97
CA SER A 181 14.48 20.12 -4.71
C SER A 181 14.89 19.50 -3.38
N GLN A 182 16.22 19.30 -3.18
CA GLN A 182 16.72 18.75 -1.92
C GLN A 182 16.36 19.67 -0.74
N GLU A 183 16.47 20.99 -0.93
CA GLU A 183 16.15 21.99 0.10
C GLU A 183 14.67 21.96 0.50
N GLU A 184 13.78 21.72 -0.46
CA GLU A 184 12.35 21.57 -0.19
C GLU A 184 12.07 20.30 0.61
N VAL A 185 12.75 19.19 0.26
CA VAL A 185 12.61 17.93 1.02
C VAL A 185 13.22 18.07 2.41
N ASP A 186 14.38 18.68 2.57
CA ASP A 186 15.00 18.92 3.88
C ASP A 186 14.12 19.79 4.79
N ALA A 187 13.41 20.76 4.23
CA ALA A 187 12.45 21.57 4.97
C ALA A 187 11.20 20.78 5.39
N PHE A 188 10.74 19.84 4.57
CA PHE A 188 9.61 18.96 4.87
C PHE A 188 9.98 17.81 5.81
N LEU A 189 11.10 17.14 5.55
CA LEU A 189 11.61 15.97 6.25
C LEU A 189 12.97 16.32 6.87
N PRO A 190 13.01 16.85 8.10
CA PRO A 190 14.27 17.19 8.76
C PRO A 190 15.10 15.95 9.11
N GLU A 191 16.33 16.18 9.55
CA GLU A 191 17.22 15.14 10.06
C GLU A 191 16.50 14.25 11.09
N TYR A 192 16.64 12.93 10.93
CA TYR A 192 16.02 11.97 11.86
C TYR A 192 16.74 12.01 13.21
N LYS A 193 15.99 12.18 14.28
CA LYS A 193 16.47 12.16 15.68
C LYS A 193 15.72 11.10 16.45
N PRO A 194 16.27 9.88 16.51
CA PRO A 194 15.59 8.75 17.14
C PRO A 194 15.34 9.01 18.62
N LEU A 195 14.21 8.53 19.11
CA LEU A 195 13.84 8.64 20.52
C LEU A 195 14.66 7.68 21.39
N TYR A 196 14.87 6.47 20.90
CA TYR A 196 15.68 5.41 21.52
C TYR A 196 16.60 4.79 20.48
N THR A 197 17.84 4.51 20.89
CA THR A 197 18.84 3.83 20.05
C THR A 197 19.65 2.85 20.88
N LEU A 198 20.16 1.82 20.23
CA LEU A 198 21.19 0.94 20.79
C LEU A 198 22.51 1.70 20.81
N HIS A 199 22.85 2.34 21.91
CA HIS A 199 24.08 3.12 22.08
C HIS A 199 24.83 2.70 23.34
N PRO A 200 26.17 2.46 23.29
CA PRO A 200 26.94 2.00 24.45
C PRO A 200 26.84 2.89 25.69
N ASP A 201 26.83 4.22 25.49
CA ASP A 201 26.79 5.18 26.60
C ASP A 201 25.38 5.35 27.22
N ARG A 202 24.36 4.86 26.54
CA ARG A 202 22.96 4.89 27.00
C ARG A 202 22.31 3.55 26.65
N PRO A 203 22.68 2.49 27.38
CA PRO A 203 22.23 1.14 27.05
C PRO A 203 20.72 0.98 27.23
N VAL A 204 20.06 0.43 26.23
CA VAL A 204 18.66 0.03 26.25
C VAL A 204 18.53 -1.39 25.72
N THR A 205 17.49 -2.09 26.12
CA THR A 205 17.15 -3.40 25.58
C THR A 205 16.02 -3.26 24.58
N MET A 206 16.24 -3.75 23.35
CA MET A 206 15.20 -3.91 22.34
C MET A 206 14.95 -5.40 22.10
N GLY A 207 13.68 -5.80 21.90
CA GLY A 207 13.32 -7.20 21.70
C GLY A 207 13.37 -8.05 23.00
N ALA A 208 12.96 -7.48 24.12
CA ALA A 208 12.89 -8.21 25.39
C ALA A 208 11.90 -9.39 25.31
N TYR A 209 12.23 -10.46 26.05
CA TYR A 209 11.31 -11.57 26.25
C TYR A 209 10.08 -11.09 27.06
N ALA A 210 8.88 -11.38 26.57
CA ALA A 210 7.63 -11.06 27.24
C ALA A 210 7.00 -12.33 27.82
N THR A 211 6.74 -12.30 29.13
CA THR A 211 5.93 -13.31 29.79
C THR A 211 4.44 -13.12 29.45
N PRO A 212 3.54 -14.09 29.75
CA PRO A 212 2.10 -13.92 29.51
C PRO A 212 1.52 -12.63 30.12
N GLU A 213 2.05 -12.17 31.25
CA GLU A 213 1.62 -10.96 31.94
C GLU A 213 1.97 -9.66 31.22
N LEU A 214 2.95 -9.69 30.32
CA LEU A 214 3.44 -8.49 29.61
C LEU A 214 3.11 -8.50 28.09
N TYR A 215 2.88 -9.66 27.52
CA TYR A 215 2.68 -9.80 26.08
C TYR A 215 1.43 -9.07 25.58
N THR A 216 0.34 -9.17 26.32
CA THR A 216 -0.95 -8.55 25.96
C THR A 216 -0.82 -7.03 25.94
N GLU A 217 -0.18 -6.43 26.95
CA GLU A 217 0.04 -4.99 27.05
C GLU A 217 0.94 -4.50 25.91
N ALA A 218 2.00 -5.24 25.57
CA ALA A 218 2.89 -4.90 24.46
C ALA A 218 2.15 -4.91 23.12
N LYS A 219 1.35 -5.94 22.83
CA LYS A 219 0.55 -6.03 21.60
C LYS A 219 -0.56 -4.99 21.56
N TYR A 220 -1.21 -4.72 22.68
CA TYR A 220 -2.21 -3.65 22.77
C TYR A 220 -1.59 -2.27 22.50
N ALA A 221 -0.42 -1.98 23.07
CA ALA A 221 0.30 -0.73 22.83
C ALA A 221 0.70 -0.59 21.36
N GLN A 222 1.12 -1.67 20.68
CA GLN A 222 1.40 -1.68 19.26
C GLN A 222 0.14 -1.37 18.44
N GLU A 223 -0.98 -2.01 18.73
CA GLU A 223 -2.27 -1.78 18.05
C GLU A 223 -2.75 -0.33 18.24
N GLN A 224 -2.64 0.21 19.48
CA GLN A 224 -2.98 1.61 19.74
C GLN A 224 -2.08 2.58 18.94
N ALA A 225 -0.82 2.25 18.74
CA ALA A 225 0.07 3.07 17.93
C ALA A 225 -0.36 3.11 16.44
N ILE A 226 -0.80 1.97 15.89
CA ILE A 226 -1.33 1.90 14.53
C ILE A 226 -2.59 2.75 14.41
N ILE A 227 -3.55 2.57 15.31
CA ILE A 227 -4.80 3.35 15.34
C ILE A 227 -4.52 4.84 15.46
N ASN A 228 -3.65 5.22 16.40
CA ASN A 228 -3.30 6.60 16.67
C ASN A 228 -2.41 7.24 15.59
N SER A 229 -1.87 6.48 14.64
CA SER A 229 -1.13 7.03 13.51
C SER A 229 -2.03 7.77 12.50
N LEU A 230 -3.33 7.46 12.45
CA LEU A 230 -4.25 8.01 11.46
C LEU A 230 -4.30 9.55 11.42
N PRO A 231 -4.41 10.29 12.54
CA PRO A 231 -4.33 11.75 12.52
C PRO A 231 -2.98 12.25 12.00
N VAL A 232 -1.86 11.62 12.40
CA VAL A 232 -0.52 12.01 11.96
C VAL A 232 -0.37 11.82 10.44
N ILE A 233 -0.85 10.71 9.91
CA ILE A 233 -0.85 10.46 8.46
C ILE A 233 -1.60 11.58 7.73
N LYS A 234 -2.79 11.97 8.21
CA LYS A 234 -3.57 13.07 7.61
C LYS A 234 -2.84 14.42 7.69
N GLU A 235 -2.18 14.71 8.81
CA GLU A 235 -1.38 15.92 9.00
C GLU A 235 -0.24 15.95 7.98
N VAL A 236 0.53 14.88 7.84
CA VAL A 236 1.66 14.78 6.90
C VAL A 236 1.20 14.91 5.45
N LEU A 237 0.13 14.20 5.04
CA LEU A 237 -0.45 14.33 3.69
C LEU A 237 -0.92 15.76 3.40
N SER A 238 -1.53 16.43 4.39
CA SER A 238 -1.99 17.81 4.26
C SER A 238 -0.83 18.80 4.18
N GLU A 239 0.21 18.61 4.96
CA GLU A 239 1.43 19.43 4.96
C GLU A 239 2.15 19.30 3.62
N TYR A 240 2.36 18.08 3.13
CA TYR A 240 2.95 17.83 1.82
C TYR A 240 2.15 18.50 0.71
N SER A 241 0.82 18.36 0.75
CA SER A 241 -0.07 18.99 -0.24
C SER A 241 0.06 20.52 -0.28
N ARG A 242 0.25 21.16 0.87
CA ARG A 242 0.45 22.63 0.95
C ARG A 242 1.81 23.07 0.44
N MET A 243 2.86 22.29 0.75
CA MET A 243 4.23 22.65 0.35
C MET A 243 4.48 22.44 -1.14
N PHE A 244 3.99 21.34 -1.70
CA PHE A 244 4.31 20.92 -3.07
C PHE A 244 3.16 21.12 -4.08
N GLY A 245 2.02 21.65 -3.64
CA GLY A 245 0.87 21.97 -4.52
C GLY A 245 0.11 20.75 -5.06
N ARG A 246 0.49 19.53 -4.69
CA ARG A 246 -0.18 18.27 -5.06
C ARG A 246 -1.05 17.77 -3.91
N ARG A 247 -2.31 17.52 -4.20
CA ARG A 247 -3.29 17.18 -3.17
C ARG A 247 -3.28 15.69 -2.85
N TYR A 248 -2.99 15.34 -1.58
CA TYR A 248 -3.02 13.99 -1.07
C TYR A 248 -4.03 13.83 0.07
N ARG A 249 -4.78 12.72 0.05
CA ARG A 249 -5.70 12.29 1.09
C ARG A 249 -5.59 10.78 1.28
N ILE A 250 -5.95 10.30 2.46
CA ILE A 250 -6.02 8.85 2.76
C ILE A 250 -7.06 8.12 1.89
N ILE A 251 -8.10 8.84 1.48
CA ILE A 251 -9.13 8.42 0.54
C ILE A 251 -9.35 9.56 -0.44
N GLU A 252 -9.44 9.23 -1.72
CA GLU A 252 -9.85 10.16 -2.75
C GLU A 252 -11.11 9.70 -3.45
N ILE A 253 -11.87 10.65 -3.98
CA ILE A 253 -13.11 10.35 -4.70
C ILE A 253 -13.05 10.94 -6.10
N TYR A 254 -13.56 10.16 -7.05
CA TYR A 254 -13.73 10.59 -8.43
C TYR A 254 -15.20 10.42 -8.84
N ASN A 255 -15.87 11.52 -9.15
CA ASN A 255 -17.30 11.55 -9.52
C ASN A 255 -18.26 10.84 -8.52
N ALA A 256 -17.80 10.55 -7.29
CA ALA A 256 -18.56 9.76 -6.32
C ALA A 256 -19.64 10.58 -5.60
N GLU A 257 -19.48 11.89 -5.44
CA GLU A 257 -20.44 12.73 -4.68
C GLU A 257 -21.86 12.65 -5.26
N LYS A 258 -21.97 12.68 -6.59
CA LYS A 258 -23.25 12.71 -7.32
C LYS A 258 -23.76 11.34 -7.75
N SER A 259 -23.02 10.27 -7.42
CA SER A 259 -23.33 8.92 -7.89
C SER A 259 -23.86 8.06 -6.75
N ASP A 260 -24.92 7.29 -7.01
CA ASP A 260 -25.49 6.30 -6.08
C ASP A 260 -24.79 4.93 -6.16
N THR A 261 -23.96 4.74 -7.19
CA THR A 261 -23.17 3.53 -7.45
C THR A 261 -21.70 3.92 -7.54
N VAL A 262 -20.86 3.28 -6.75
CA VAL A 262 -19.42 3.56 -6.71
C VAL A 262 -18.59 2.29 -6.77
N PHE A 263 -17.47 2.37 -7.47
CA PHE A 263 -16.37 1.45 -7.29
C PHE A 263 -15.56 1.82 -6.05
N VAL A 264 -14.93 0.82 -5.43
CA VAL A 264 -13.94 0.99 -4.36
C VAL A 264 -12.71 0.17 -4.76
N ALA A 265 -11.56 0.80 -4.92
CA ALA A 265 -10.34 0.14 -5.40
C ALA A 265 -9.07 0.80 -4.85
N MET A 266 -7.91 0.14 -5.07
CA MET A 266 -6.57 0.57 -4.66
C MET A 266 -5.56 0.39 -5.82
N GLY A 267 -4.48 1.19 -5.80
CA GLY A 267 -3.38 1.08 -6.76
C GLY A 267 -3.70 1.61 -8.15
N SER A 268 -2.89 1.22 -9.14
CA SER A 268 -2.95 1.76 -10.51
C SER A 268 -4.24 1.46 -11.26
N ILE A 269 -4.98 0.43 -10.87
CA ILE A 269 -6.28 0.06 -11.47
C ILE A 269 -7.31 1.21 -11.41
N ASN A 270 -7.13 2.14 -10.48
CA ASN A 270 -7.98 3.31 -10.36
C ASN A 270 -8.02 4.15 -11.64
N GLU A 271 -6.94 4.25 -12.39
CA GLU A 271 -6.88 5.02 -13.64
C GLU A 271 -7.76 4.40 -14.73
N ASN A 272 -7.78 3.06 -14.81
CA ASN A 272 -8.66 2.34 -15.75
C ASN A 272 -10.15 2.53 -15.36
N ILE A 273 -10.43 2.52 -14.04
CA ILE A 273 -11.80 2.78 -13.55
C ILE A 273 -12.21 4.23 -13.83
N MET A 274 -11.33 5.22 -13.66
CA MET A 274 -11.61 6.61 -14.00
C MET A 274 -11.92 6.76 -15.50
N THR A 275 -11.12 6.14 -16.36
CA THR A 275 -11.35 6.10 -17.81
C THR A 275 -12.72 5.49 -18.16
N ALA A 276 -13.09 4.38 -17.51
CA ALA A 276 -14.40 3.76 -17.66
C ALA A 276 -15.54 4.70 -17.23
N ILE A 277 -15.37 5.40 -16.10
CA ILE A 277 -16.36 6.36 -15.58
C ILE A 277 -16.56 7.51 -16.56
N ASP A 278 -15.51 8.04 -17.16
CA ASP A 278 -15.59 9.10 -18.16
C ASP A 278 -16.32 8.64 -19.43
N GLY A 279 -16.07 7.42 -19.86
CA GLY A 279 -16.84 6.78 -20.95
C GLY A 279 -18.31 6.59 -20.61
N MET A 280 -18.61 6.12 -19.41
CA MET A 280 -19.96 5.95 -18.89
C MET A 280 -20.71 7.27 -18.79
N LYS A 281 -20.05 8.35 -18.36
CA LYS A 281 -20.64 9.69 -18.26
C LYS A 281 -21.12 10.23 -19.61
N LYS A 282 -20.36 10.00 -20.68
CA LYS A 282 -20.77 10.35 -22.06
C LYS A 282 -22.07 9.65 -22.46
N ASN A 283 -22.30 8.45 -21.94
CA ASN A 283 -23.51 7.66 -22.16
C ASN A 283 -24.60 7.87 -21.07
N LYS A 284 -24.54 8.98 -20.31
CA LYS A 284 -25.51 9.35 -19.24
C LYS A 284 -25.61 8.31 -18.11
N LYS A 285 -24.62 7.44 -17.92
CA LYS A 285 -24.52 6.52 -16.80
C LYS A 285 -23.82 7.23 -15.64
N SER A 286 -24.39 7.14 -14.42
CA SER A 286 -23.80 7.77 -13.22
C SER A 286 -23.07 6.74 -12.38
N CYS A 287 -21.77 6.84 -12.36
CA CYS A 287 -20.87 6.03 -11.55
C CYS A 287 -19.78 6.88 -10.94
N GLY A 288 -19.29 6.50 -9.77
CA GLY A 288 -18.12 7.13 -9.14
C GLY A 288 -17.10 6.10 -8.68
N LEU A 289 -15.96 6.60 -8.20
CA LEU A 289 -14.88 5.80 -7.64
C LEU A 289 -14.47 6.38 -6.29
N VAL A 290 -14.22 5.50 -5.34
CA VAL A 290 -13.59 5.75 -4.04
C VAL A 290 -12.22 5.06 -4.06
N LYS A 291 -11.15 5.85 -4.07
CA LYS A 291 -9.77 5.37 -4.12
C LYS A 291 -9.24 5.28 -2.69
N ILE A 292 -8.80 4.10 -2.28
CA ILE A 292 -8.19 3.88 -0.98
C ILE A 292 -6.67 3.98 -1.15
N ARG A 293 -6.04 5.06 -0.61
CA ARG A 293 -4.58 5.18 -0.53
C ARG A 293 -4.04 4.52 0.72
N LEU A 294 -4.70 4.73 1.86
CA LEU A 294 -4.31 4.14 3.13
C LEU A 294 -5.14 2.88 3.41
N PHE A 295 -4.49 1.70 3.43
CA PHE A 295 -5.14 0.44 3.74
C PHE A 295 -4.95 0.02 5.21
N ARG A 296 -3.81 0.36 5.82
CA ARG A 296 -3.53 0.15 7.24
C ARG A 296 -2.90 1.42 7.86
N PRO A 297 -3.48 1.95 8.95
CA PRO A 297 -4.77 1.60 9.55
C PRO A 297 -5.94 1.84 8.59
N PHE A 298 -6.96 0.98 8.65
CA PHE A 298 -8.10 1.12 7.73
C PHE A 298 -8.97 2.32 8.11
N PRO A 299 -9.25 3.26 7.19
CA PRO A 299 -9.92 4.53 7.47
C PRO A 299 -11.45 4.37 7.54
N HIS A 300 -11.94 3.64 8.55
CA HIS A 300 -13.35 3.25 8.68
C HIS A 300 -14.33 4.42 8.69
N SER A 301 -14.08 5.46 9.48
CA SER A 301 -14.99 6.59 9.65
C SER A 301 -15.14 7.40 8.36
N GLU A 302 -14.02 7.67 7.70
CA GLU A 302 -13.99 8.46 6.46
C GLU A 302 -14.68 7.71 5.30
N LEU A 303 -14.42 6.42 5.19
CA LEU A 303 -15.12 5.58 4.20
C LEU A 303 -16.61 5.51 4.49
N ALA A 304 -17.01 5.35 5.76
CA ALA A 304 -18.41 5.30 6.14
C ALA A 304 -19.15 6.58 5.73
N GLU A 305 -18.54 7.77 5.96
CA GLU A 305 -19.12 9.05 5.56
C GLU A 305 -19.38 9.15 4.04
N ILE A 306 -18.47 8.61 3.23
CA ILE A 306 -18.63 8.59 1.77
C ILE A 306 -19.68 7.55 1.35
N LEU A 307 -19.65 6.36 1.96
CA LEU A 307 -20.43 5.22 1.52
C LEU A 307 -21.87 5.21 2.02
N LYS A 308 -22.20 5.93 3.10
CA LYS A 308 -23.56 5.95 3.70
C LYS A 308 -24.68 6.38 2.75
N SER A 309 -24.35 7.19 1.75
CA SER A 309 -25.31 7.67 0.75
C SER A 309 -25.43 6.78 -0.49
N LYS A 310 -24.66 5.71 -0.58
CA LYS A 310 -24.57 4.87 -1.79
C LYS A 310 -25.61 3.76 -1.75
N LYS A 311 -26.16 3.43 -2.95
CA LYS A 311 -27.08 2.30 -3.13
C LYS A 311 -26.34 1.01 -3.49
N ASN A 312 -25.27 1.15 -4.31
CA ASN A 312 -24.46 0.03 -4.75
C ASN A 312 -22.97 0.37 -4.53
N ILE A 313 -22.25 -0.53 -3.91
CA ILE A 313 -20.81 -0.44 -3.68
C ILE A 313 -20.18 -1.66 -4.35
N ILE A 314 -19.31 -1.40 -5.32
CA ILE A 314 -18.61 -2.41 -6.12
C ILE A 314 -17.18 -2.42 -5.67
N VAL A 315 -16.78 -3.43 -4.89
CA VAL A 315 -15.42 -3.55 -4.41
C VAL A 315 -14.59 -4.36 -5.38
N VAL A 316 -13.46 -3.79 -5.78
CA VAL A 316 -12.48 -4.39 -6.69
C VAL A 316 -11.29 -4.86 -5.88
N ASP A 317 -11.11 -6.17 -5.79
CA ASP A 317 -9.97 -6.82 -5.17
C ASP A 317 -8.98 -7.30 -6.23
N ARG A 318 -7.69 -7.26 -5.90
CA ARG A 318 -6.60 -7.80 -6.74
C ARG A 318 -5.83 -8.90 -6.00
N ALA A 319 -6.55 -9.72 -5.25
CA ALA A 319 -6.00 -10.86 -4.54
C ALA A 319 -7.09 -11.94 -4.38
N MET A 320 -6.71 -13.20 -4.54
CA MET A 320 -7.61 -14.33 -4.25
C MET A 320 -7.77 -14.50 -2.74
N PRO A 321 -8.99 -14.81 -2.27
CA PRO A 321 -9.28 -14.88 -0.83
C PRO A 321 -8.84 -16.16 -0.14
N GLY A 322 -8.20 -17.10 -0.83
CA GLY A 322 -7.70 -18.34 -0.24
C GLY A 322 -8.74 -19.16 0.53
N GLY A 323 -9.98 -19.25 0.00
CA GLY A 323 -11.09 -19.99 0.64
C GLY A 323 -12.00 -19.13 1.52
N SER A 324 -11.73 -17.84 1.70
CA SER A 324 -12.69 -16.90 2.30
C SER A 324 -13.87 -16.64 1.35
N MET A 325 -15.00 -16.22 1.90
CA MET A 325 -16.20 -15.90 1.11
C MET A 325 -15.99 -14.72 0.15
N ASN A 326 -15.07 -13.80 0.47
CA ASN A 326 -14.88 -12.55 -0.25
C ASN A 326 -13.40 -12.15 -0.26
N GLY A 327 -13.05 -11.23 -1.16
CA GLY A 327 -11.73 -10.63 -1.22
C GLY A 327 -11.38 -9.80 0.02
N PRO A 328 -10.08 -9.53 0.27
CA PRO A 328 -9.63 -8.86 1.49
C PRO A 328 -10.16 -7.44 1.66
N VAL A 329 -10.22 -6.63 0.59
CA VAL A 329 -10.77 -5.26 0.65
C VAL A 329 -12.28 -5.31 0.89
N PHE A 330 -12.97 -6.23 0.23
CA PHE A 330 -14.40 -6.40 0.43
C PHE A 330 -14.74 -6.76 1.87
N ASN A 331 -13.94 -7.60 2.54
CA ASN A 331 -14.16 -7.95 3.94
C ASN A 331 -14.12 -6.72 4.85
N GLU A 332 -13.17 -5.81 4.63
CA GLU A 332 -13.10 -4.54 5.37
C GLU A 332 -14.32 -3.65 5.09
N ILE A 333 -14.70 -3.48 3.83
CA ILE A 333 -15.88 -2.69 3.45
C ILE A 333 -17.18 -3.30 3.99
N SER A 334 -17.30 -4.61 3.97
CA SER A 334 -18.47 -5.31 4.50
C SER A 334 -18.60 -5.14 6.02
N SER A 335 -17.49 -5.31 6.73
CA SER A 335 -17.41 -5.07 8.18
C SER A 335 -17.79 -3.63 8.54
N LEU A 336 -17.22 -2.66 7.80
CA LEU A 336 -17.54 -1.24 7.93
C LEU A 336 -19.03 -0.98 7.70
N CYS A 337 -19.60 -1.49 6.60
CA CYS A 337 -21.02 -1.29 6.30
C CYS A 337 -21.95 -1.85 7.39
N ASN A 338 -21.61 -3.00 7.94
CA ASN A 338 -22.33 -3.58 9.06
C ASN A 338 -22.24 -2.69 10.31
N ARG A 339 -21.04 -2.28 10.70
CA ARG A 339 -20.80 -1.44 11.90
C ARG A 339 -21.53 -0.10 11.84
N TYR A 340 -21.51 0.57 10.67
CA TYR A 340 -22.14 1.89 10.47
C TYR A 340 -23.58 1.81 9.94
N ASN A 341 -24.15 0.60 9.88
CA ASN A 341 -25.52 0.35 9.42
C ASN A 341 -25.82 0.90 8.01
N ILE A 342 -24.84 0.81 7.11
CA ILE A 342 -24.96 1.24 5.72
C ILE A 342 -25.75 0.20 4.94
N LYS A 343 -26.88 0.61 4.32
CA LYS A 343 -27.84 -0.27 3.63
C LYS A 343 -27.58 -0.43 2.12
N ALA A 344 -26.35 -0.20 1.69
CA ALA A 344 -25.96 -0.41 0.29
C ALA A 344 -25.92 -1.90 -0.07
N LYS A 345 -26.15 -2.20 -1.35
CA LYS A 345 -25.85 -3.51 -1.91
C LYS A 345 -24.34 -3.59 -2.17
N LEU A 346 -23.70 -4.65 -1.71
CA LEU A 346 -22.27 -4.88 -1.85
C LEU A 346 -22.01 -5.92 -2.95
N PHE A 347 -21.03 -5.65 -3.80
CA PHE A 347 -20.61 -6.53 -4.88
C PHE A 347 -19.09 -6.67 -4.84
N ASN A 348 -18.58 -7.89 -4.97
CA ASN A 348 -17.15 -8.17 -4.96
C ASN A 348 -16.69 -8.72 -6.32
N TYR A 349 -15.72 -8.05 -6.91
CA TYR A 349 -15.06 -8.49 -8.15
C TYR A 349 -13.56 -8.61 -7.91
N ILE A 350 -12.99 -9.74 -8.32
CA ILE A 350 -11.56 -9.98 -8.31
C ILE A 350 -11.06 -9.80 -9.73
N VAL A 351 -10.06 -8.95 -9.91
CA VAL A 351 -9.55 -8.57 -11.23
C VAL A 351 -8.01 -8.55 -11.25
N GLY A 352 -7.43 -8.67 -12.43
CA GLY A 352 -6.03 -8.37 -12.67
C GLY A 352 -5.03 -9.31 -11.99
N LEU A 353 -5.42 -10.53 -11.64
CA LEU A 353 -4.54 -11.50 -11.00
C LEU A 353 -3.36 -11.86 -11.89
N GLY A 354 -2.15 -11.85 -11.31
CA GLY A 354 -0.93 -12.15 -12.03
C GLY A 354 -0.72 -11.24 -13.26
N GLY A 355 -1.13 -9.97 -13.17
CA GLY A 355 -0.97 -8.98 -14.23
C GLY A 355 -1.92 -9.12 -15.41
N ARG A 356 -2.99 -9.92 -15.28
CA ARG A 356 -3.99 -10.00 -16.34
C ARG A 356 -4.56 -8.63 -16.65
N ASP A 357 -4.62 -8.29 -17.94
CA ASP A 357 -5.19 -7.01 -18.40
C ASP A 357 -6.63 -6.86 -17.92
N VAL A 358 -6.95 -5.68 -17.45
CA VAL A 358 -8.29 -5.24 -17.07
C VAL A 358 -8.57 -3.93 -17.77
N LEU A 359 -9.43 -4.00 -18.77
CA LEU A 359 -9.70 -2.85 -19.63
C LEU A 359 -10.82 -1.97 -19.05
N PRO A 360 -10.92 -0.69 -19.45
CA PRO A 360 -12.04 0.17 -19.05
C PRO A 360 -13.42 -0.45 -19.37
N GLU A 361 -13.53 -1.23 -20.45
CA GLU A 361 -14.75 -1.91 -20.89
C GLU A 361 -15.21 -2.98 -19.89
N ASP A 362 -14.28 -3.62 -19.17
CA ASP A 362 -14.61 -4.59 -18.13
C ASP A 362 -15.36 -3.90 -16.99
N PHE A 363 -14.94 -2.71 -16.59
CA PHE A 363 -15.64 -1.93 -15.55
C PHE A 363 -17.00 -1.41 -16.01
N VAL A 364 -17.15 -1.07 -17.28
CA VAL A 364 -18.46 -0.76 -17.88
C VAL A 364 -19.37 -1.98 -17.79
N SER A 365 -18.87 -3.16 -18.12
CA SER A 365 -19.62 -4.42 -18.06
C SER A 365 -20.03 -4.79 -16.64
N ILE A 366 -19.11 -4.63 -15.66
CA ILE A 366 -19.40 -4.81 -14.23
C ILE A 366 -20.52 -3.86 -13.78
N TYR A 367 -20.44 -2.58 -14.14
CA TYR A 367 -21.45 -1.59 -13.81
C TYR A 367 -22.84 -1.98 -14.38
N ASP A 368 -22.90 -2.39 -15.63
CA ASP A 368 -24.16 -2.78 -16.30
C ASP A 368 -24.75 -4.05 -15.67
N GLU A 369 -23.91 -5.01 -15.29
CA GLU A 369 -24.33 -6.20 -14.55
C GLU A 369 -24.97 -5.84 -13.21
N VAL A 370 -24.32 -4.97 -12.43
CA VAL A 370 -24.81 -4.50 -11.13
C VAL A 370 -26.12 -3.73 -11.27
N LYS A 371 -26.25 -2.87 -12.29
CA LYS A 371 -27.47 -2.07 -12.54
C LYS A 371 -28.64 -2.91 -13.06
N SER A 372 -28.39 -3.94 -13.85
CA SER A 372 -29.44 -4.82 -14.39
C SER A 372 -30.06 -5.75 -13.34
N SER A 373 -29.57 -5.73 -12.10
CA SER A 373 -29.97 -6.66 -11.03
C SER A 373 -29.82 -8.15 -11.39
N LYS A 374 -29.09 -8.48 -12.46
CA LYS A 374 -28.65 -9.84 -12.75
C LYS A 374 -27.51 -10.24 -11.79
N VAL A 375 -27.72 -9.90 -10.52
CA VAL A 375 -26.77 -10.20 -9.44
C VAL A 375 -26.57 -11.70 -9.41
N VAL A 376 -25.34 -12.12 -9.30
CA VAL A 376 -24.94 -13.46 -8.90
C VAL A 376 -25.62 -13.77 -7.55
N ARG A 377 -26.87 -14.23 -7.62
CA ARG A 377 -27.45 -15.00 -6.51
C ARG A 377 -26.73 -16.34 -6.57
N PRO A 378 -26.29 -16.91 -5.44
CA PRO A 378 -25.84 -18.28 -5.43
C PRO A 378 -26.89 -19.09 -6.18
N LEU A 379 -26.44 -19.92 -7.14
CA LEU A 379 -27.31 -20.69 -8.03
C LEU A 379 -28.38 -21.40 -7.21
N LYS A 380 -29.64 -20.91 -7.29
CA LYS A 380 -30.77 -21.60 -6.67
C LYS A 380 -30.87 -22.98 -7.32
N GLY A 381 -30.61 -24.03 -6.57
CA GLY A 381 -30.99 -25.39 -6.96
C GLY A 381 -29.90 -26.46 -6.97
N LYS A 382 -28.62 -26.16 -6.71
CA LYS A 382 -27.63 -27.21 -6.41
C LYS A 382 -27.35 -27.22 -4.92
N LYS A 383 -27.50 -28.40 -4.29
CA LYS A 383 -27.27 -28.67 -2.85
C LYS A 383 -25.80 -28.51 -2.39
N GLU A 384 -24.90 -28.10 -3.26
CA GLU A 384 -23.55 -27.69 -2.91
C GLU A 384 -23.51 -26.17 -2.92
N ALA A 385 -23.58 -25.60 -1.73
CA ALA A 385 -23.37 -24.18 -1.50
C ALA A 385 -21.95 -23.84 -1.98
N THR A 386 -21.81 -23.26 -3.18
CA THR A 386 -20.63 -22.48 -3.48
C THR A 386 -20.64 -21.32 -2.50
N THR A 387 -19.74 -21.36 -1.54
CA THR A 387 -19.60 -20.38 -0.47
C THR A 387 -19.02 -19.05 -0.99
N GLN A 388 -18.68 -18.97 -2.28
CA GLN A 388 -18.10 -17.80 -2.93
C GLN A 388 -19.14 -16.72 -3.18
N ASN A 389 -18.80 -15.51 -2.75
CA ASN A 389 -19.66 -14.33 -2.92
C ASN A 389 -18.98 -13.26 -3.82
N TYR A 390 -17.99 -13.67 -4.63
CA TYR A 390 -17.25 -12.83 -5.56
C TYR A 390 -17.28 -13.41 -6.97
N LYS A 391 -17.02 -12.55 -7.95
CA LYS A 391 -16.82 -12.92 -9.36
C LYS A 391 -15.38 -12.59 -9.78
N VAL A 392 -14.72 -13.54 -10.42
CA VAL A 392 -13.39 -13.33 -11.01
C VAL A 392 -13.56 -12.92 -12.46
N ILE A 393 -12.97 -11.79 -12.83
CA ILE A 393 -13.01 -11.28 -14.21
C ILE A 393 -11.84 -11.87 -14.99
N GLY A 394 -12.11 -12.25 -16.24
CA GLY A 394 -11.10 -12.75 -17.18
C GLY A 394 -10.75 -14.24 -17.03
N VAL A 395 -11.46 -15.00 -16.20
CA VAL A 395 -11.32 -16.48 -16.21
C VAL A 395 -11.78 -17.00 -17.56
N ARG A 396 -10.95 -17.86 -18.18
CA ARG A 396 -11.29 -18.59 -19.40
C ARG A 396 -11.89 -19.94 -18.99
N GLU A 397 -13.05 -20.27 -19.55
CA GLU A 397 -13.68 -21.59 -19.41
C GLU A 397 -12.96 -22.63 -20.28
#